data_a8372a8e4af4912647dc6da79ba46eb9
#
_entry.id   a8372a8e4af4912647dc6da79ba46eb9
#
_cell.length_a   1.000
_cell.length_b   1.000
_cell.length_c   1.000
_cell.angle_alpha   90.00
_cell.angle_beta   90.00
_cell.angle_gamma   90.00
#
_symmetry.space_group_name_H-M   'P 1'
#
loop_
_entity.id
_entity.type
_entity.pdbx_description
1 polymer ?
#
loop_
_entity_poly.entity_id
_entity_poly.type
_entity_poly.pdbx_seq_one_letter_code
_entity_poly.pdbx_strand_id
1 'polypeptide(L)'
;MAARSYCSNKAGAKILISGGGRCNFTNLDVTPDRFLSGNAHFCTSALHRYTQADFIALVQRHGIAYHEKTLGQLFCDGSARAIVAMLLQECARGAVDLRLGQAVSSVSRTERFRVATNKGCFTAPVL
;
A
#
# COMPACT_ATOMS: atom_id res chain seq x y z
N MET A 1 8.15 -20.41 11.46
CA MET A 1 8.12 -18.98 11.85
C MET A 1 6.70 -18.47 11.59
N ALA A 2 5.91 -18.22 12.63
CA ALA A 2 4.53 -17.77 12.45
C ALA A 2 4.53 -16.33 11.95
N ALA A 3 3.95 -16.08 10.77
CA ALA A 3 3.71 -14.75 10.28
C ALA A 3 2.82 -14.00 11.28
N ARG A 4 3.34 -12.99 11.95
CA ARG A 4 2.54 -12.11 12.80
C ARG A 4 1.61 -11.31 11.89
N SER A 5 0.35 -11.72 11.84
CA SER A 5 -0.71 -10.94 11.23
C SER A 5 -0.88 -9.65 12.03
N TYR A 6 -0.46 -8.53 11.47
CA TYR A 6 -0.72 -7.22 12.05
C TYR A 6 -2.16 -6.82 11.78
N CYS A 7 -3.04 -7.15 12.71
CA CYS A 7 -4.41 -6.65 12.70
C CYS A 7 -4.38 -5.18 13.15
N SER A 8 -4.57 -4.25 12.21
CA SER A 8 -4.69 -2.83 12.55
C SER A 8 -6.15 -2.40 12.52
N ASN A 9 -6.59 -1.71 13.56
CA ASN A 9 -7.91 -1.06 13.59
C ASN A 9 -7.90 0.31 12.87
N LYS A 10 -6.77 0.69 12.29
CA LYS A 10 -6.59 1.98 11.63
C LYS A 10 -5.98 1.79 10.24
N ALA A 11 -6.69 2.28 9.21
CA ALA A 11 -6.17 2.28 7.86
C ALA A 11 -4.91 3.14 7.76
N GLY A 12 -3.91 2.66 7.02
CA GLY A 12 -2.68 3.39 6.75
C GLY A 12 -1.78 3.63 7.97
N ALA A 13 -1.89 2.83 9.04
CA ALA A 13 -1.12 3.02 10.28
C ALA A 13 0.39 3.15 10.05
N LYS A 14 0.96 2.37 9.12
CA LYS A 14 2.38 2.45 8.74
C LYS A 14 2.70 3.73 7.97
N ILE A 15 1.80 4.18 7.09
CA ILE A 15 1.95 5.42 6.33
C ILE A 15 2.03 6.61 7.29
N LEU A 16 1.15 6.63 8.30
CA LEU A 16 1.04 7.74 9.25
C LEU A 16 2.31 7.99 10.07
N ILE A 17 3.13 6.97 10.30
CA ILE A 17 4.39 7.08 11.05
C ILE A 17 5.62 7.16 10.15
N SER A 18 5.47 6.94 8.84
CA SER A 18 6.59 6.97 7.91
C SER A 18 7.11 8.39 7.71
N GLY A 19 8.41 8.51 7.44
CA GLY A 19 9.04 9.80 7.17
C GLY A 19 8.85 10.86 8.26
N GLY A 20 8.77 10.45 9.54
CA GLY A 20 8.52 11.38 10.64
C GLY A 20 7.11 12.00 10.59
N GLY A 21 6.12 11.27 10.08
CA GLY A 21 4.73 11.73 9.95
C GLY A 21 4.43 12.53 8.69
N ARG A 22 5.42 12.73 7.81
CA ARG A 22 5.25 13.42 6.50
C ARG A 22 5.10 12.47 5.33
N CYS A 23 5.26 11.16 5.53
CA CYS A 23 5.25 10.12 4.51
C CYS A 23 6.30 10.33 3.40
N ASN A 24 7.37 9.54 3.44
CA ASN A 24 8.15 9.31 2.23
C ASN A 24 7.32 8.39 1.32
N PHE A 25 6.56 8.97 0.39
CA PHE A 25 5.55 8.21 -0.36
C PHE A 25 6.11 7.52 -1.61
N THR A 26 7.20 8.02 -2.18
CA THR A 26 7.94 7.37 -3.27
C THR A 26 9.33 7.97 -3.46
N ASN A 27 10.06 7.46 -4.44
CA ASN A 27 11.32 8.00 -4.93
C ASN A 27 11.22 8.27 -6.43
N LEU A 28 12.00 9.19 -6.96
CA LEU A 28 12.08 9.48 -8.39
C LEU A 28 12.75 8.33 -9.17
N ASP A 29 13.70 7.63 -8.51
CA ASP A 29 14.42 6.49 -9.08
C ASP A 29 13.91 5.18 -8.43
N VAL A 30 12.88 4.58 -9.03
CA VAL A 30 12.31 3.30 -8.60
C VAL A 30 12.51 2.27 -9.70
N THR A 31 13.43 1.34 -9.47
CA THR A 31 13.75 0.24 -10.40
C THR A 31 13.74 -1.10 -9.66
N PRO A 32 13.48 -2.23 -10.34
CA PRO A 32 13.37 -3.55 -9.69
C PRO A 32 14.60 -3.96 -8.89
N ASP A 33 15.80 -3.55 -9.29
CA ASP A 33 17.06 -3.85 -8.61
C ASP A 33 17.21 -3.19 -7.23
N ARG A 34 16.38 -2.18 -6.93
CA ARG A 34 16.30 -1.54 -5.60
C ARG A 34 15.51 -2.35 -4.58
N PHE A 35 14.83 -3.43 -5.00
CA PHE A 35 14.01 -4.28 -4.15
C PHE A 35 14.74 -5.59 -3.84
N LEU A 36 15.31 -5.68 -2.65
CA LEU A 36 16.05 -6.86 -2.20
C LEU A 36 15.09 -7.96 -1.78
N SER A 37 15.14 -9.11 -2.46
CA SER A 37 14.36 -10.29 -2.09
C SER A 37 15.05 -11.56 -2.59
N GLY A 38 14.63 -12.73 -2.09
CA GLY A 38 15.08 -14.04 -2.59
C GLY A 38 14.63 -14.34 -4.03
N ASN A 39 13.69 -13.55 -4.57
CA ASN A 39 13.26 -13.58 -5.96
C ASN A 39 13.51 -12.22 -6.61
N ALA A 40 14.57 -12.10 -7.41
CA ALA A 40 14.96 -10.85 -8.07
C ALA A 40 13.87 -10.26 -9.01
N HIS A 41 12.94 -11.10 -9.48
CA HIS A 41 11.88 -10.68 -10.40
C HIS A 41 10.54 -10.44 -9.69
N PHE A 42 10.48 -10.54 -8.37
CA PHE A 42 9.25 -10.48 -7.59
C PHE A 42 8.41 -9.22 -7.88
N CYS A 43 9.04 -8.04 -7.93
CA CYS A 43 8.34 -6.77 -8.10
C CYS A 43 8.28 -6.27 -9.54
N THR A 44 8.98 -6.91 -10.50
CA THR A 44 9.15 -6.39 -11.86
C THR A 44 7.82 -6.10 -12.55
N SER A 45 6.90 -7.07 -12.57
CA SER A 45 5.59 -6.91 -13.20
C SER A 45 4.74 -5.82 -12.53
N ALA A 46 4.78 -5.70 -11.21
CA ALA A 46 4.02 -4.69 -10.48
C ALA A 46 4.54 -3.28 -10.79
N LEU A 47 5.86 -3.08 -10.76
CA LEU A 47 6.49 -1.79 -11.04
C LEU A 47 6.34 -1.34 -12.49
N HIS A 48 6.23 -2.28 -13.44
CA HIS A 48 5.94 -1.94 -14.84
C HIS A 48 4.46 -1.57 -15.06
N ARG A 49 3.54 -2.17 -14.31
CA ARG A 49 2.10 -1.90 -14.46
C ARG A 49 1.64 -0.63 -13.75
N TYR A 50 2.30 -0.29 -12.66
CA TYR A 50 2.02 0.90 -11.87
C TYR A 50 3.35 1.47 -11.38
N THR A 51 3.77 2.55 -12.02
CA THR A 51 5.08 3.16 -11.81
C THR A 51 5.04 4.20 -10.68
N GLN A 52 6.21 4.64 -10.22
CA GLN A 52 6.29 5.79 -9.32
C GLN A 52 5.70 7.06 -9.94
N ALA A 53 5.81 7.24 -11.27
CA ALA A 53 5.21 8.37 -11.96
C ALA A 53 3.68 8.34 -11.90
N ASP A 54 3.06 7.16 -12.01
CA ASP A 54 1.62 7.00 -11.86
C ASP A 54 1.16 7.37 -10.44
N PHE A 55 1.93 6.99 -9.41
CA PHE A 55 1.61 7.35 -8.04
C PHE A 55 1.82 8.84 -7.78
N ILE A 56 2.87 9.46 -8.33
CA ILE A 56 3.08 10.92 -8.27
C ILE A 56 1.91 11.65 -8.93
N ALA A 57 1.48 11.20 -10.11
CA ALA A 57 0.32 11.77 -10.80
C ALA A 57 -0.96 11.65 -9.96
N LEU A 58 -1.15 10.55 -9.22
CA LEU A 58 -2.27 10.39 -8.29
C LEU A 58 -2.20 11.43 -7.16
N VAL A 59 -1.04 11.60 -6.53
CA VAL A 59 -0.82 12.59 -5.47
C VAL A 59 -1.13 14.00 -5.96
N GLN A 60 -0.67 14.35 -7.18
CA GLN A 60 -0.94 15.64 -7.83
C GLN A 60 -2.42 15.86 -8.12
N ARG A 61 -3.14 14.85 -8.65
CA ARG A 61 -4.59 14.93 -8.89
C ARG A 61 -5.40 15.22 -7.64
N HIS A 62 -4.90 14.78 -6.47
CA HIS A 62 -5.52 15.08 -5.18
C HIS A 62 -5.05 16.39 -4.55
N GLY A 63 -4.23 17.19 -5.26
CA GLY A 63 -3.75 18.49 -4.79
C GLY A 63 -2.85 18.41 -3.57
N ILE A 64 -2.18 17.28 -3.33
CA ILE A 64 -1.28 17.10 -2.19
C ILE A 64 0.08 17.71 -2.54
N ALA A 65 0.47 18.76 -1.82
CA ALA A 65 1.77 19.39 -1.95
C ALA A 65 2.88 18.49 -1.39
N TYR A 66 4.00 18.44 -2.08
CA TYR A 66 5.15 17.62 -1.71
C TYR A 66 6.47 18.25 -2.21
N HIS A 67 7.57 17.82 -1.65
CA HIS A 67 8.92 18.22 -2.06
C HIS A 67 9.85 17.02 -2.16
N GLU A 68 10.89 17.16 -2.97
CA GLU A 68 12.04 16.27 -2.96
C GLU A 68 12.95 16.63 -1.78
N LYS A 69 13.42 15.61 -1.05
CA LYS A 69 14.38 15.78 0.03
C LYS A 69 15.78 15.43 -0.48
N THR A 70 16.27 14.25 -0.16
CA THR A 70 17.58 13.77 -0.60
C THR A 70 17.43 12.51 -1.44
N LEU A 71 18.30 12.31 -2.42
CA LEU A 71 18.34 11.09 -3.23
C LEU A 71 17.01 10.73 -3.91
N GLY A 72 16.27 11.73 -4.37
CA GLY A 72 15.01 11.52 -5.07
C GLY A 72 13.81 11.15 -4.18
N GLN A 73 13.95 11.19 -2.85
CA GLN A 73 12.88 10.87 -1.92
C GLN A 73 11.81 11.97 -1.92
N LEU A 74 10.54 11.59 -2.09
CA LEU A 74 9.41 12.53 -2.10
C LEU A 74 8.61 12.46 -0.80
N PHE A 75 8.45 13.61 -0.17
CA PHE A 75 7.74 13.78 1.11
C PHE A 75 6.57 14.75 0.97
N CYS A 76 5.47 14.48 1.65
CA CYS A 76 4.38 15.47 1.77
C CYS A 76 4.86 16.70 2.55
N ASP A 77 4.47 17.88 2.11
CA ASP A 77 4.77 19.14 2.82
C ASP A 77 4.04 19.22 4.16
N GLY A 78 2.82 18.76 4.21
CA GLY A 78 1.98 18.73 5.40
C GLY A 78 2.13 17.43 6.19
N SER A 79 1.15 16.56 6.14
CA SER A 79 1.04 15.36 6.96
C SER A 79 0.80 14.11 6.11
N ALA A 80 1.35 12.98 6.54
CA ALA A 80 1.04 11.63 6.01
C ALA A 80 -0.47 11.32 5.97
N ARG A 81 -1.28 12.04 6.75
CA ARG A 81 -2.75 11.91 6.72
C ARG A 81 -3.34 12.24 5.36
N ALA A 82 -2.72 13.15 4.60
CA ALA A 82 -3.17 13.49 3.26
C ALA A 82 -3.10 12.27 2.31
N ILE A 83 -2.01 11.52 2.35
CA ILE A 83 -1.86 10.28 1.57
C ILE A 83 -2.89 9.24 2.01
N VAL A 84 -3.12 9.05 3.31
CA VAL A 84 -4.13 8.10 3.79
C VAL A 84 -5.53 8.51 3.35
N ALA A 85 -5.87 9.80 3.46
CA ALA A 85 -7.17 10.31 3.00
C ALA A 85 -7.37 10.11 1.50
N MET A 86 -6.36 10.40 0.68
CA MET A 86 -6.35 10.14 -0.76
C MET A 86 -6.64 8.67 -1.05
N LEU A 87 -5.90 7.75 -0.45
CA LEU A 87 -6.08 6.31 -0.68
C LEU A 87 -7.47 5.82 -0.26
N LEU A 88 -8.01 6.34 0.84
CA LEU A 88 -9.38 6.02 1.28
C LEU A 88 -10.43 6.57 0.31
N GLN A 89 -10.21 7.75 -0.28
CA GLN A 89 -11.09 8.27 -1.33
C GLN A 89 -11.05 7.40 -2.59
N GLU A 90 -9.87 6.94 -3.01
CA GLU A 90 -9.74 6.04 -4.16
C GLU A 90 -10.44 4.69 -3.88
N CYS A 91 -10.31 4.14 -2.66
CA CYS A 91 -11.06 2.96 -2.25
C CYS A 91 -12.58 3.18 -2.35
N ALA A 92 -13.07 4.32 -1.87
CA ALA A 92 -14.50 4.67 -1.94
C ALA A 92 -14.98 4.83 -3.39
N ARG A 93 -14.20 5.49 -4.25
CA ARG A 93 -14.49 5.62 -5.70
C ARG A 93 -14.55 4.28 -6.41
N GLY A 94 -13.67 3.36 -6.03
CA GLY A 94 -13.63 1.99 -6.55
C GLY A 94 -14.64 1.03 -5.89
N ALA A 95 -15.53 1.51 -5.03
CA ALA A 95 -16.48 0.69 -4.26
C ALA A 95 -15.81 -0.45 -3.48
N VAL A 96 -14.61 -0.19 -2.94
CA VAL A 96 -13.86 -1.16 -2.13
C VAL A 96 -14.48 -1.28 -0.75
N ASP A 97 -14.83 -2.52 -0.35
CA ASP A 97 -15.28 -2.83 1.02
C ASP A 97 -14.06 -3.00 1.93
N LEU A 98 -13.69 -1.93 2.62
CA LEU A 98 -12.55 -1.91 3.53
C LEU A 98 -12.94 -2.40 4.92
N ARG A 99 -12.44 -3.58 5.31
CA ARG A 99 -12.74 -4.23 6.59
C ARG A 99 -11.53 -4.20 7.52
N LEU A 100 -11.55 -3.30 8.48
CA LEU A 100 -10.51 -3.17 9.50
C LEU A 100 -10.72 -4.12 10.69
N GLY A 101 -9.67 -4.32 11.48
CA GLY A 101 -9.73 -5.17 12.68
C GLY A 101 -9.97 -6.64 12.36
N GLN A 102 -9.53 -7.11 11.20
CA GLN A 102 -9.61 -8.49 10.77
C GLN A 102 -8.22 -9.15 10.83
N ALA A 103 -8.05 -10.13 11.70
CA ALA A 103 -6.83 -10.93 11.75
C ALA A 103 -6.97 -12.11 10.80
N VAL A 104 -6.15 -12.14 9.75
CA VAL A 104 -6.10 -13.29 8.81
C VAL A 104 -5.41 -14.44 9.50
N SER A 105 -6.08 -15.59 9.59
CA SER A 105 -5.54 -16.84 10.16
C SER A 105 -5.00 -17.79 9.11
N SER A 106 -5.62 -17.85 7.93
CA SER A 106 -5.14 -18.68 6.84
C SER A 106 -5.58 -18.14 5.48
N VAL A 107 -4.78 -18.46 4.47
CA VAL A 107 -5.12 -18.26 3.06
C VAL A 107 -4.91 -19.59 2.35
N SER A 108 -5.92 -20.05 1.62
CA SER A 108 -5.86 -21.27 0.82
C SER A 108 -6.41 -21.02 -0.58
N ARG A 109 -6.07 -21.86 -1.53
CA ARG A 109 -6.58 -21.82 -2.89
C ARG A 109 -6.93 -23.23 -3.36
N THR A 110 -8.14 -23.38 -3.85
CA THR A 110 -8.57 -24.50 -4.70
C THR A 110 -8.96 -23.93 -6.07
N GLU A 111 -10.24 -23.86 -6.38
CA GLU A 111 -10.73 -23.11 -7.55
C GLU A 111 -10.76 -21.58 -7.28
N ARG A 112 -10.99 -21.21 -6.05
CA ARG A 112 -11.03 -19.81 -5.58
C ARG A 112 -10.09 -19.63 -4.39
N PHE A 113 -9.61 -18.41 -4.20
CA PHE A 113 -8.94 -18.05 -2.94
C PHE A 113 -9.95 -18.01 -1.80
N ARG A 114 -9.54 -18.53 -0.66
CA ARG A 114 -10.28 -18.50 0.59
C ARG A 114 -9.41 -17.88 1.67
N VAL A 115 -9.89 -16.80 2.26
CA VAL A 115 -9.22 -16.07 3.35
C VAL A 115 -10.04 -16.25 4.62
N ALA A 116 -9.49 -16.95 5.61
CA ALA A 116 -10.11 -17.08 6.93
C ALA A 116 -9.60 -15.99 7.87
N THR A 117 -10.51 -15.38 8.61
CA THR A 117 -10.23 -14.35 9.59
C THR A 117 -10.93 -14.65 10.91
N ASN A 118 -10.59 -13.89 11.95
CA ASN A 118 -11.29 -13.95 13.25
C ASN A 118 -12.77 -13.48 13.18
N LYS A 119 -13.21 -12.91 12.05
CA LYS A 119 -14.60 -12.40 11.88
C LYS A 119 -15.37 -13.08 10.75
N GLY A 120 -14.79 -14.10 10.13
CA GLY A 120 -15.45 -14.83 9.05
C GLY A 120 -14.48 -15.31 7.97
N CYS A 121 -15.05 -15.89 6.94
CA CYS A 121 -14.32 -16.42 5.81
C CYS A 121 -14.81 -15.74 4.51
N PHE A 122 -13.85 -15.35 3.68
CA PHE A 122 -14.08 -14.65 2.41
C PHE A 122 -13.55 -15.49 1.26
N THR A 123 -14.22 -15.45 0.12
CA THR A 123 -13.77 -16.14 -1.10
C THR A 123 -13.73 -15.18 -2.27
N ALA A 124 -12.69 -15.28 -3.10
CA ALA A 124 -12.53 -14.49 -4.31
C ALA A 124 -11.87 -15.30 -5.42
N PRO A 125 -12.11 -14.97 -6.70
CA PRO A 125 -11.43 -15.63 -7.82
C PRO A 125 -9.95 -15.24 -7.89
N VAL A 126 -9.61 -14.08 -7.41
CA VAL A 126 -8.25 -13.53 -7.33
C VAL A 126 -7.95 -12.99 -5.92
N LEU A 127 -6.68 -12.93 -5.56
CA LEU A 127 -6.18 -12.37 -4.31
C LEU A 127 -5.07 -11.37 -4.61
#